data_109e7b7eda79684b8a5574599d32ae02
#
_entry.id   109e7b7eda79684b8a5574599d32ae02
#
_cell.length_a   1.000
_cell.length_b   1.000
_cell.length_c   1.000
_cell.angle_alpha   90.00
_cell.angle_beta   90.00
_cell.angle_gamma   90.00
#
_symmetry.space_group_name_H-M   'P 1'
#
loop_
_entity.id
_entity.type
_entity.pdbx_description
1 polymer ?
#
loop_
_entity_poly.entity_id
_entity_poly.type
_entity_poly.pdbx_seq_one_letter_code
_entity_poly.pdbx_strand_id
1 'polypeptide(L)'
;MFKALIFGGTTEGRELAVFCAENAISADISVTTELGAQLLPKKSGVKILIGKLDHEGIKSQILREEYSLVIDATHPFAQNATENIRAACQDLNREYYRVIRENSDEFFGEFAENTDELITLLNRTNKRILSTLGSKELQALTQISDYENRVFLRVLNDEKIIEHCQKLGFKSSQIISGRGPFSEEENIAHIRQSGAEILVTKDSGKAGGYPEKIAAAKCCKIELITLKRPEESGITLSEIKKIMLEKR
;
A
#
# COMPACT_ATOMS: atom_id res chain seq x y z
N MET A 1 16.40 -27.42 6.24
CA MET A 1 15.39 -27.39 5.14
C MET A 1 15.09 -25.92 4.85
N PHE A 2 15.05 -25.52 3.58
CA PHE A 2 14.77 -24.11 3.21
C PHE A 2 13.34 -23.72 3.63
N LYS A 3 13.20 -22.60 4.33
CA LYS A 3 11.92 -22.03 4.73
C LYS A 3 11.99 -20.49 4.64
N ALA A 4 11.01 -19.87 4.00
CA ALA A 4 10.95 -18.43 3.83
C ALA A 4 9.91 -17.80 4.76
N LEU A 5 10.19 -16.59 5.25
CA LEU A 5 9.21 -15.69 5.86
C LEU A 5 8.93 -14.55 4.88
N ILE A 6 7.68 -14.39 4.49
CA ILE A 6 7.25 -13.37 3.53
C ILE A 6 6.30 -12.39 4.22
N PHE A 7 6.69 -11.13 4.31
CA PHE A 7 5.80 -10.05 4.75
C PHE A 7 4.99 -9.57 3.57
N GLY A 8 3.68 -9.80 3.63
CA GLY A 8 2.75 -9.60 2.51
C GLY A 8 1.74 -8.47 2.75
N GLY A 9 0.53 -8.65 2.20
CA GLY A 9 -0.55 -7.66 2.23
C GLY A 9 -0.66 -6.87 0.92
N THR A 10 0.12 -7.23 -0.10
CA THR A 10 0.15 -6.66 -1.44
C THR A 10 -0.15 -7.72 -2.50
N THR A 11 -0.27 -7.31 -3.75
CA THR A 11 -0.38 -8.24 -4.88
C THR A 11 0.88 -9.09 -5.01
N GLU A 12 2.05 -8.49 -4.85
CA GLU A 12 3.35 -9.17 -4.91
C GLU A 12 3.46 -10.26 -3.81
N GLY A 13 3.03 -9.94 -2.59
CA GLY A 13 2.99 -10.92 -1.49
C GLY A 13 2.03 -12.08 -1.77
N ARG A 14 0.87 -11.83 -2.41
CA ARG A 14 -0.04 -12.89 -2.84
C ARG A 14 0.53 -13.75 -3.94
N GLU A 15 1.18 -13.15 -4.93
CA GLU A 15 1.83 -13.89 -6.01
C GLU A 15 2.97 -14.77 -5.49
N LEU A 16 3.74 -14.30 -4.51
CA LEU A 16 4.76 -15.13 -3.86
C LEU A 16 4.13 -16.29 -3.08
N ALA A 17 3.02 -16.06 -2.39
CA ALA A 17 2.32 -17.14 -1.69
C ALA A 17 1.82 -18.23 -2.64
N VAL A 18 1.24 -17.84 -3.78
CA VAL A 18 0.82 -18.77 -4.84
C VAL A 18 2.03 -19.51 -5.40
N PHE A 19 3.09 -18.80 -5.72
CA PHE A 19 4.33 -19.35 -6.25
C PHE A 19 4.96 -20.39 -5.31
N CYS A 20 5.03 -20.11 -4.01
CA CYS A 20 5.52 -21.05 -3.00
C CYS A 20 4.68 -22.33 -2.98
N ALA A 21 3.36 -22.20 -2.99
CA ALA A 21 2.43 -23.33 -2.97
C ALA A 21 2.56 -24.20 -4.24
N GLU A 22 2.73 -23.60 -5.40
CA GLU A 22 2.85 -24.30 -6.68
C GLU A 22 4.20 -24.99 -6.85
N ASN A 23 5.25 -24.45 -6.23
CA ASN A 23 6.60 -25.00 -6.33
C ASN A 23 7.02 -25.79 -5.08
N ALA A 24 6.10 -26.16 -4.19
CA ALA A 24 6.37 -26.87 -2.93
C ALA A 24 7.50 -26.23 -2.08
N ILE A 25 7.56 -24.90 -2.05
CA ILE A 25 8.47 -24.12 -1.22
C ILE A 25 7.80 -23.86 0.12
N SER A 26 8.46 -24.25 1.22
CA SER A 26 7.97 -23.97 2.56
C SER A 26 8.05 -22.46 2.86
N ALA A 27 6.90 -21.85 3.15
CA ALA A 27 6.85 -20.42 3.44
C ALA A 27 5.76 -20.08 4.47
N ASP A 28 6.08 -19.12 5.34
CA ASP A 28 5.09 -18.47 6.21
C ASP A 28 4.85 -17.05 5.68
N ILE A 29 3.56 -16.69 5.49
CA ILE A 29 3.16 -15.39 4.96
C ILE A 29 2.58 -14.56 6.11
N SER A 30 3.25 -13.49 6.47
CA SER A 30 2.81 -12.55 7.50
C SER A 30 1.97 -11.45 6.88
N VAL A 31 0.76 -11.25 7.40
CA VAL A 31 -0.16 -10.18 7.05
C VAL A 31 -0.73 -9.52 8.30
N THR A 32 -1.06 -8.24 8.22
CA THR A 32 -1.51 -7.48 9.40
C THR A 32 -2.98 -7.67 9.75
N THR A 33 -3.80 -8.16 8.81
CA THR A 33 -5.26 -8.21 8.97
C THR A 33 -5.83 -9.55 8.51
N GLU A 34 -6.95 -9.96 9.12
CA GLU A 34 -7.77 -11.10 8.68
C GLU A 34 -8.17 -11.00 7.21
N LEU A 35 -8.49 -9.79 6.77
CA LEU A 35 -8.84 -9.52 5.38
C LEU A 35 -7.68 -9.82 4.43
N GLY A 36 -6.45 -9.44 4.81
CA GLY A 36 -5.24 -9.80 4.06
C GLY A 36 -5.04 -11.31 3.97
N ALA A 37 -5.31 -12.02 5.07
CA ALA A 37 -5.21 -13.48 5.13
C ALA A 37 -6.25 -14.18 4.23
N GLN A 38 -7.47 -13.68 4.16
CA GLN A 38 -8.54 -14.25 3.31
C GLN A 38 -8.20 -14.23 1.81
N LEU A 39 -7.30 -13.33 1.39
CA LEU A 39 -6.87 -13.20 -0.01
C LEU A 39 -5.72 -14.13 -0.39
N LEU A 40 -5.15 -14.84 0.58
CA LEU A 40 -4.04 -15.76 0.37
C LEU A 40 -4.53 -17.17 0.01
N PRO A 41 -3.76 -17.92 -0.79
CA PRO A 41 -4.12 -19.29 -1.12
C PRO A 41 -4.07 -20.18 0.11
N LYS A 42 -5.13 -20.95 0.33
CA LYS A 42 -5.19 -22.02 1.36
C LYS A 42 -4.63 -23.32 0.76
N LYS A 43 -3.32 -23.39 0.57
CA LYS A 43 -2.65 -24.57 -0.04
C LYS A 43 -1.58 -25.11 0.91
N SER A 44 -1.27 -26.38 0.76
CA SER A 44 -0.21 -27.06 1.52
C SER A 44 1.14 -26.37 1.32
N GLY A 45 1.95 -26.30 2.39
CA GLY A 45 3.30 -25.69 2.38
C GLY A 45 3.34 -24.18 2.67
N VAL A 46 2.17 -23.50 2.72
CA VAL A 46 2.07 -22.09 3.05
C VAL A 46 1.27 -21.92 4.33
N LYS A 47 1.90 -21.39 5.39
CA LYS A 47 1.25 -21.01 6.65
C LYS A 47 1.00 -19.50 6.67
N ILE A 48 -0.15 -19.09 7.16
CA ILE A 48 -0.51 -17.67 7.26
C ILE A 48 -0.37 -17.23 8.70
N LEU A 49 0.34 -16.13 8.91
CA LEU A 49 0.52 -15.47 10.20
C LEU A 49 -0.23 -14.14 10.15
N ILE A 50 -1.14 -13.94 11.12
CA ILE A 50 -1.98 -12.75 11.17
C ILE A 50 -1.57 -11.93 12.40
N GLY A 51 -1.36 -10.65 12.19
CA GLY A 51 -1.04 -9.69 13.23
C GLY A 51 0.09 -8.75 12.84
N LYS A 52 0.12 -7.60 13.50
CA LYS A 52 1.22 -6.65 13.34
C LYS A 52 2.37 -7.08 14.22
N LEU A 53 3.55 -7.24 13.65
CA LEU A 53 4.79 -7.51 14.36
C LEU A 53 5.62 -6.22 14.41
N ASP A 54 6.16 -5.92 15.57
CA ASP A 54 7.22 -4.94 15.75
C ASP A 54 8.59 -5.60 15.56
N HIS A 55 9.66 -4.84 15.71
CA HIS A 55 11.04 -5.32 15.55
C HIS A 55 11.34 -6.58 16.39
N GLU A 56 11.02 -6.57 17.67
CA GLU A 56 11.29 -7.72 18.57
C GLU A 56 10.39 -8.92 18.26
N GLY A 57 9.15 -8.68 17.86
CA GLY A 57 8.24 -9.73 17.39
C GLY A 57 8.75 -10.41 16.13
N ILE A 58 9.33 -9.65 15.20
CA ILE A 58 9.94 -10.17 13.97
C ILE A 58 11.16 -11.03 14.31
N LYS A 59 12.07 -10.53 15.16
CA LYS A 59 13.24 -11.31 15.61
C LYS A 59 12.83 -12.62 16.26
N SER A 60 11.89 -12.57 17.19
CA SER A 60 11.37 -13.76 17.88
C SER A 60 10.79 -14.77 16.90
N GLN A 61 10.04 -14.30 15.91
CA GLN A 61 9.47 -15.15 14.87
C GLN A 61 10.55 -15.81 14.01
N ILE A 62 11.58 -15.04 13.60
CA ILE A 62 12.70 -15.55 12.78
C ILE A 62 13.46 -16.65 13.54
N LEU A 63 13.77 -16.42 14.81
CA LEU A 63 14.51 -17.38 15.64
C LEU A 63 13.72 -18.66 15.91
N ARG A 64 12.42 -18.53 16.21
CA ARG A 64 11.57 -19.67 16.58
C ARG A 64 11.38 -20.65 15.44
N GLU A 65 11.25 -20.15 14.21
CA GLU A 65 10.91 -20.95 13.02
C GLU A 65 12.10 -21.18 12.10
N GLU A 66 13.29 -20.69 12.45
CA GLU A 66 14.58 -20.88 11.77
C GLU A 66 14.53 -20.53 10.26
N TYR A 67 13.86 -19.44 9.88
CA TYR A 67 13.77 -19.04 8.49
C TYR A 67 15.15 -18.81 7.86
N SER A 68 15.35 -19.36 6.67
CA SER A 68 16.57 -19.19 5.89
C SER A 68 16.58 -17.87 5.12
N LEU A 69 15.39 -17.34 4.79
CA LEU A 69 15.20 -16.20 3.93
C LEU A 69 14.02 -15.35 4.44
N VAL A 70 14.19 -14.03 4.47
CA VAL A 70 13.12 -13.09 4.77
C VAL A 70 12.87 -12.20 3.54
N ILE A 71 11.61 -12.11 3.14
CA ILE A 71 11.18 -11.34 1.99
C ILE A 71 10.17 -10.28 2.44
N ASP A 72 10.50 -9.03 2.18
CA ASP A 72 9.60 -7.90 2.40
C ASP A 72 8.89 -7.53 1.11
N ALA A 73 7.65 -7.97 0.98
CA ALA A 73 6.71 -7.62 -0.07
C ALA A 73 5.57 -6.72 0.46
N THR A 74 5.85 -5.89 1.48
CA THR A 74 4.89 -4.93 2.01
C THR A 74 4.67 -3.76 1.04
N HIS A 75 3.64 -2.95 1.33
CA HIS A 75 3.32 -1.79 0.49
C HIS A 75 4.46 -0.75 0.53
N PRO A 76 4.85 -0.09 -0.58
CA PRO A 76 5.92 0.93 -0.62
C PRO A 76 5.79 2.02 0.46
N PHE A 77 4.58 2.42 0.79
CA PHE A 77 4.30 3.39 1.86
C PHE A 77 4.23 2.78 3.27
N ALA A 78 4.67 1.53 3.46
CA ALA A 78 4.74 0.89 4.77
C ALA A 78 6.17 0.98 5.36
N GLN A 79 6.82 2.14 5.26
CA GLN A 79 8.23 2.37 5.62
C GLN A 79 8.59 1.83 7.01
N ASN A 80 7.80 2.11 8.05
CA ASN A 80 8.05 1.60 9.40
C ASN A 80 8.08 0.06 9.45
N ALA A 81 7.26 -0.62 8.65
CA ALA A 81 7.29 -2.09 8.60
C ALA A 81 8.57 -2.56 7.91
N THR A 82 8.93 -1.97 6.77
CA THR A 82 10.17 -2.25 6.04
C THR A 82 11.41 -2.03 6.91
N GLU A 83 11.45 -0.93 7.67
CA GLU A 83 12.55 -0.62 8.59
C GLU A 83 12.66 -1.67 9.70
N ASN A 84 11.56 -2.03 10.35
CA ASN A 84 11.54 -3.06 11.39
C ASN A 84 11.99 -4.42 10.85
N ILE A 85 11.54 -4.82 9.65
CA ILE A 85 11.92 -6.09 9.03
C ILE A 85 13.42 -6.10 8.71
N ARG A 86 13.90 -5.02 8.08
CA ARG A 86 15.32 -4.87 7.72
C ARG A 86 16.22 -4.90 8.95
N ALA A 87 15.89 -4.13 9.99
CA ALA A 87 16.65 -4.08 11.22
C ALA A 87 16.69 -5.45 11.91
N ALA A 88 15.56 -6.16 12.03
CA ALA A 88 15.50 -7.49 12.62
C ALA A 88 16.38 -8.51 11.86
N CYS A 89 16.39 -8.43 10.52
CA CYS A 89 17.25 -9.28 9.70
C CYS A 89 18.74 -8.96 9.87
N GLN A 90 19.09 -7.68 9.97
CA GLN A 90 20.45 -7.22 10.24
C GLN A 90 20.95 -7.71 11.61
N ASP A 91 20.16 -7.55 12.66
CA ASP A 91 20.50 -8.00 14.02
C ASP A 91 20.79 -9.51 14.09
N LEU A 92 20.07 -10.29 13.30
CA LEU A 92 20.17 -11.74 13.26
C LEU A 92 21.07 -12.27 12.13
N ASN A 93 21.70 -11.38 11.36
CA ASN A 93 22.48 -11.71 10.17
C ASN A 93 21.70 -12.68 9.22
N ARG A 94 20.41 -12.36 9.00
CA ARG A 94 19.52 -13.13 8.11
C ARG A 94 19.46 -12.53 6.72
N GLU A 95 19.40 -13.38 5.72
CA GLU A 95 19.25 -12.97 4.33
C GLU A 95 17.89 -12.30 4.13
N TYR A 96 17.91 -11.10 3.55
CA TYR A 96 16.74 -10.23 3.39
C TYR A 96 16.68 -9.67 1.99
N TYR A 97 15.49 -9.70 1.39
CA TYR A 97 15.21 -9.02 0.14
C TYR A 97 13.94 -8.17 0.24
N ARG A 98 14.04 -6.93 -0.23
CA ARG A 98 12.91 -6.07 -0.50
C ARG A 98 12.42 -6.31 -1.91
N VAL A 99 11.13 -6.64 -2.07
CA VAL A 99 10.50 -6.73 -3.39
C VAL A 99 9.98 -5.37 -3.80
N ILE A 100 10.53 -4.82 -4.86
CA ILE A 100 10.12 -3.54 -5.41
C ILE A 100 9.13 -3.72 -6.56
N ARG A 101 8.25 -2.76 -6.70
CA ARG A 101 7.34 -2.66 -7.84
C ARG A 101 8.03 -1.99 -9.01
N GLU A 102 7.77 -2.50 -10.19
CA GLU A 102 8.11 -1.77 -11.41
C GLU A 102 7.43 -0.40 -11.43
N ASN A 103 8.14 0.59 -11.94
CA ASN A 103 7.59 1.93 -12.08
C ASN A 103 6.44 1.89 -13.13
N SER A 104 5.43 2.71 -12.92
CA SER A 104 4.47 2.98 -14.00
C SER A 104 5.14 3.92 -15.01
N ASP A 105 5.13 3.55 -16.29
CA ASP A 105 5.67 4.39 -17.37
C ASP A 105 4.76 5.59 -17.70
N GLU A 106 3.58 5.66 -17.09
CA GLU A 106 2.63 6.75 -17.33
C GLU A 106 2.81 7.87 -16.29
N PHE A 107 3.19 9.03 -16.80
CA PHE A 107 3.23 10.28 -16.05
C PHE A 107 2.08 11.18 -16.49
N PHE A 108 1.26 11.62 -15.54
CA PHE A 108 0.19 12.58 -15.79
C PHE A 108 -0.02 13.46 -14.57
N GLY A 109 -0.11 14.78 -14.76
CA GLY A 109 -0.35 15.74 -13.70
C GLY A 109 0.91 16.17 -12.95
N GLU A 110 0.73 16.63 -11.72
CA GLU A 110 1.79 17.15 -10.86
C GLU A 110 2.20 16.10 -9.82
N PHE A 111 3.45 16.16 -9.38
CA PHE A 111 3.99 15.24 -8.37
C PHE A 111 4.41 16.01 -7.14
N ALA A 112 4.14 15.44 -5.97
CA ALA A 112 4.68 15.86 -4.70
C ALA A 112 5.65 14.80 -4.19
N GLU A 113 6.85 15.21 -3.76
CA GLU A 113 7.88 14.31 -3.23
C GLU A 113 7.48 13.75 -1.86
N ASN A 114 6.75 14.53 -1.08
CA ASN A 114 6.30 14.17 0.26
C ASN A 114 4.96 14.84 0.60
N THR A 115 4.43 14.50 1.78
CA THR A 115 3.13 15.00 2.23
C THR A 115 3.14 16.51 2.47
N ASP A 116 4.24 17.11 2.95
CA ASP A 116 4.33 18.54 3.22
C ASP A 116 4.30 19.36 1.93
N GLU A 117 5.00 18.90 0.90
CA GLU A 117 4.94 19.50 -0.43
C GLU A 117 3.53 19.36 -1.03
N LEU A 118 2.90 18.19 -0.89
CA LEU A 118 1.51 17.99 -1.33
C LEU A 118 0.56 18.98 -0.68
N ILE A 119 0.64 19.18 0.64
CA ILE A 119 -0.18 20.16 1.35
C ILE A 119 0.09 21.59 0.85
N THR A 120 1.37 21.91 0.60
CA THR A 120 1.78 23.20 0.04
C THR A 120 1.15 23.45 -1.33
N LEU A 121 1.18 22.46 -2.23
CA LEU A 121 0.56 22.52 -3.56
C LEU A 121 -0.96 22.72 -3.46
N LEU A 122 -1.61 21.95 -2.60
CA LEU A 122 -3.06 22.02 -2.42
C LEU A 122 -3.53 23.34 -1.78
N ASN A 123 -2.68 24.01 -0.99
CA ASN A 123 -2.96 25.32 -0.42
C ASN A 123 -2.77 26.50 -1.38
N ARG A 124 -2.20 26.27 -2.58
CA ARG A 124 -2.11 27.30 -3.64
C ARG A 124 -3.42 27.53 -4.37
N THR A 125 -4.43 26.72 -4.11
CA THR A 125 -5.72 26.78 -4.80
C THR A 125 -6.87 26.54 -3.83
N ASN A 126 -8.07 27.00 -4.20
CA ASN A 126 -9.32 26.75 -3.46
C ASN A 126 -10.18 25.66 -4.12
N LYS A 127 -9.63 24.91 -5.09
CA LYS A 127 -10.33 23.83 -5.79
C LYS A 127 -10.76 22.72 -4.85
N ARG A 128 -11.85 22.05 -5.22
CA ARG A 128 -12.37 20.90 -4.49
C ARG A 128 -11.50 19.67 -4.78
N ILE A 129 -11.19 18.91 -3.74
CA ILE A 129 -10.21 17.84 -3.76
C ILE A 129 -10.88 16.49 -3.45
N LEU A 130 -10.59 15.46 -4.24
CA LEU A 130 -10.83 14.07 -3.85
C LEU A 130 -9.49 13.43 -3.48
N SER A 131 -9.30 13.13 -2.20
CA SER A 131 -8.12 12.44 -1.70
C SER A 131 -8.35 10.93 -1.70
N THR A 132 -7.46 10.20 -2.38
CA THR A 132 -7.42 8.72 -2.41
C THR A 132 -6.17 8.16 -1.74
N LEU A 133 -5.57 8.93 -0.82
CA LEU A 133 -4.34 8.59 -0.10
C LEU A 133 -4.55 7.50 0.97
N GLY A 134 -5.81 7.27 1.37
CA GLY A 134 -6.16 6.35 2.45
C GLY A 134 -6.02 6.98 3.84
N SER A 135 -6.15 6.15 4.88
CA SER A 135 -6.30 6.62 6.26
C SER A 135 -5.03 7.15 6.94
N LYS A 136 -3.85 6.85 6.42
CA LYS A 136 -2.59 7.27 7.05
C LYS A 136 -2.32 8.77 6.94
N GLU A 137 -2.83 9.42 5.88
CA GLU A 137 -2.58 10.82 5.60
C GLU A 137 -3.70 11.75 6.12
N LEU A 138 -4.72 11.21 6.80
CA LEU A 138 -5.90 11.98 7.24
C LEU A 138 -5.51 13.18 8.10
N GLN A 139 -4.60 13.00 9.06
CA GLN A 139 -4.15 14.09 9.93
C GLN A 139 -3.45 15.20 9.13
N ALA A 140 -2.62 14.84 8.14
CA ALA A 140 -1.96 15.84 7.31
C ALA A 140 -2.95 16.62 6.43
N LEU A 141 -4.01 15.97 5.94
CA LEU A 141 -5.04 16.63 5.13
C LEU A 141 -5.79 17.74 5.89
N THR A 142 -5.81 17.73 7.22
CA THR A 142 -6.41 18.82 8.03
C THR A 142 -5.60 20.11 7.98
N GLN A 143 -4.37 20.09 7.46
CA GLN A 143 -3.55 21.28 7.24
C GLN A 143 -3.91 22.03 5.93
N ILE A 144 -4.79 21.46 5.12
CA ILE A 144 -5.29 22.11 3.92
C ILE A 144 -6.30 23.19 4.34
N SER A 145 -6.13 24.40 3.85
CA SER A 145 -7.05 25.51 4.12
C SER A 145 -8.47 25.13 3.69
N ASP A 146 -9.45 25.38 4.56
CA ASP A 146 -10.86 25.07 4.33
C ASP A 146 -11.12 23.56 4.01
N TYR A 147 -10.33 22.66 4.59
CA TYR A 147 -10.44 21.21 4.32
C TYR A 147 -11.85 20.68 4.65
N GLU A 148 -12.52 21.22 5.69
CA GLU A 148 -13.85 20.81 6.12
C GLU A 148 -14.95 21.03 5.07
N ASN A 149 -14.69 21.83 4.03
CA ASN A 149 -15.66 22.12 2.97
C ASN A 149 -15.21 21.65 1.60
N ARG A 150 -13.90 21.54 1.34
CA ARG A 150 -13.40 21.24 0.00
C ARG A 150 -12.66 19.91 -0.15
N VAL A 151 -12.32 19.21 0.95
CA VAL A 151 -11.64 17.92 0.87
C VAL A 151 -12.61 16.77 1.06
N PHE A 152 -12.72 15.94 0.05
CA PHE A 152 -13.44 14.67 0.06
C PHE A 152 -12.45 13.53 0.23
N LEU A 153 -12.81 12.53 0.99
CA LEU A 153 -11.96 11.39 1.33
C LEU A 153 -12.48 10.12 0.68
N ARG A 154 -11.58 9.32 0.13
CA ARG A 154 -11.86 7.93 -0.18
C ARG A 154 -11.05 7.02 0.73
N VAL A 155 -11.73 6.26 1.57
CA VAL A 155 -11.14 5.40 2.59
C VAL A 155 -11.71 3.98 2.53
N LEU A 156 -11.09 3.04 3.24
CA LEU A 156 -11.65 1.71 3.41
C LEU A 156 -13.00 1.78 4.13
N ASN A 157 -13.90 0.87 3.79
CA ASN A 157 -15.16 0.67 4.50
C ASN A 157 -14.89 -0.05 5.84
N ASP A 158 -14.36 0.70 6.79
CA ASP A 158 -14.02 0.28 8.15
C ASP A 158 -14.56 1.33 9.11
N GLU A 159 -15.36 0.91 10.07
CA GLU A 159 -16.05 1.79 11.01
C GLU A 159 -15.07 2.67 11.79
N LYS A 160 -13.95 2.11 12.25
CA LYS A 160 -12.92 2.86 12.99
C LYS A 160 -12.26 3.93 12.14
N ILE A 161 -12.07 3.68 10.84
CA ILE A 161 -11.50 4.65 9.91
C ILE A 161 -12.51 5.78 9.67
N ILE A 162 -13.79 5.45 9.47
CA ILE A 162 -14.86 6.43 9.28
C ILE A 162 -15.02 7.31 10.51
N GLU A 163 -15.06 6.72 11.71
CA GLU A 163 -15.08 7.47 12.97
C GLU A 163 -13.86 8.40 13.13
N HIS A 164 -12.68 7.91 12.72
CA HIS A 164 -11.46 8.74 12.77
C HIS A 164 -11.55 9.94 11.84
N CYS A 165 -12.08 9.77 10.61
CA CYS A 165 -12.33 10.89 9.70
C CYS A 165 -13.26 11.92 10.34
N GLN A 166 -14.36 11.46 10.96
CA GLN A 166 -15.34 12.35 11.61
C GLN A 166 -14.73 13.09 12.82
N LYS A 167 -13.90 12.42 13.62
CA LYS A 167 -13.18 13.06 14.74
C LYS A 167 -12.19 14.14 14.27
N LEU A 168 -11.69 14.03 13.06
CA LEU A 168 -10.86 15.04 12.41
C LEU A 168 -11.64 16.17 11.75
N GLY A 169 -12.99 16.20 11.84
CA GLY A 169 -13.83 17.27 11.32
C GLY A 169 -14.41 17.02 9.93
N PHE A 170 -14.11 15.89 9.28
CA PHE A 170 -14.71 15.57 7.97
C PHE A 170 -16.18 15.16 8.13
N LYS A 171 -17.06 15.77 7.34
CA LYS A 171 -18.49 15.46 7.34
C LYS A 171 -18.74 14.09 6.69
N SER A 172 -19.76 13.37 7.13
CA SER A 172 -20.12 12.06 6.53
C SER A 172 -20.37 12.16 5.02
N SER A 173 -20.89 13.29 4.53
CA SER A 173 -21.10 13.54 3.09
C SER A 173 -19.81 13.68 2.27
N GLN A 174 -18.68 13.87 2.92
CA GLN A 174 -17.36 13.98 2.28
C GLN A 174 -16.59 12.65 2.29
N ILE A 175 -17.15 11.61 2.91
CA ILE A 175 -16.47 10.32 3.06
C ILE A 175 -17.07 9.33 2.07
N ILE A 176 -16.27 8.92 1.10
CA ILE A 176 -16.56 7.82 0.17
C ILE A 176 -15.85 6.58 0.73
N SER A 177 -16.60 5.60 1.15
CA SER A 177 -16.03 4.35 1.69
C SER A 177 -16.15 3.23 0.67
N GLY A 178 -15.08 2.44 0.54
CA GLY A 178 -15.04 1.33 -0.37
C GLY A 178 -13.71 0.59 -0.33
N ARG A 179 -13.65 -0.48 -1.11
CA ARG A 179 -12.45 -1.32 -1.21
C ARG A 179 -11.92 -1.32 -2.62
N GLY A 180 -10.70 -0.82 -2.79
CA GLY A 180 -10.00 -0.88 -4.06
C GLY A 180 -9.34 -2.24 -4.38
N PRO A 181 -8.68 -2.38 -5.55
CA PRO A 181 -8.54 -1.30 -6.54
C PRO A 181 -9.88 -0.98 -7.21
N PHE A 182 -10.11 0.29 -7.54
CA PHE A 182 -11.32 0.76 -8.19
C PHE A 182 -11.09 0.85 -9.71
N SER A 183 -12.11 0.52 -10.51
CA SER A 183 -12.09 0.66 -11.95
C SER A 183 -12.04 2.14 -12.37
N GLU A 184 -11.80 2.40 -13.67
CA GLU A 184 -11.88 3.76 -14.23
C GLU A 184 -13.27 4.36 -14.00
N GLU A 185 -14.34 3.60 -14.27
CA GLU A 185 -15.73 4.03 -14.11
C GLU A 185 -16.06 4.39 -12.66
N GLU A 186 -15.60 3.58 -11.71
CA GLU A 186 -15.78 3.88 -10.28
C GLU A 186 -15.00 5.13 -9.86
N ASN A 187 -13.78 5.33 -10.37
CA ASN A 187 -13.02 6.55 -10.11
C ASN A 187 -13.73 7.77 -10.70
N ILE A 188 -14.28 7.69 -11.92
CA ILE A 188 -15.08 8.75 -12.55
C ILE A 188 -16.32 9.05 -11.69
N ALA A 189 -17.03 8.03 -11.24
CA ALA A 189 -18.21 8.19 -10.38
C ALA A 189 -17.87 8.93 -9.07
N HIS A 190 -16.78 8.57 -8.41
CA HIS A 190 -16.34 9.22 -7.17
C HIS A 190 -15.88 10.67 -7.41
N ILE A 191 -15.22 10.97 -8.53
CA ILE A 191 -14.85 12.34 -8.93
C ILE A 191 -16.13 13.19 -9.10
N ARG A 192 -17.11 12.67 -9.84
CA ARG A 192 -18.39 13.38 -10.07
C ARG A 192 -19.18 13.55 -8.77
N GLN A 193 -19.27 12.53 -7.94
CA GLN A 193 -19.96 12.55 -6.64
C GLN A 193 -19.38 13.62 -5.73
N SER A 194 -18.06 13.73 -5.67
CA SER A 194 -17.37 14.74 -4.84
C SER A 194 -17.39 16.14 -5.47
N GLY A 195 -17.63 16.25 -6.77
CA GLY A 195 -17.44 17.47 -7.55
C GLY A 195 -15.99 17.95 -7.53
N ALA A 196 -15.05 17.02 -7.42
CA ALA A 196 -13.63 17.32 -7.32
C ALA A 196 -13.08 17.89 -8.64
N GLU A 197 -12.20 18.88 -8.50
CA GLU A 197 -11.43 19.51 -9.56
C GLU A 197 -9.97 19.05 -9.52
N ILE A 198 -9.57 18.44 -8.38
CA ILE A 198 -8.26 17.82 -8.18
C ILE A 198 -8.48 16.41 -7.62
N LEU A 199 -7.86 15.42 -8.26
CA LEU A 199 -7.70 14.07 -7.71
C LEU A 199 -6.32 13.94 -7.09
N VAL A 200 -6.26 13.60 -5.81
CA VAL A 200 -5.00 13.33 -5.11
C VAL A 200 -4.84 11.83 -4.91
N THR A 201 -3.70 11.30 -5.28
CA THR A 201 -3.41 9.87 -5.17
C THR A 201 -1.96 9.59 -4.77
N LYS A 202 -1.65 8.32 -4.52
CA LYS A 202 -0.29 7.79 -4.37
C LYS A 202 0.12 7.09 -5.64
N ASP A 203 1.42 7.16 -5.99
CA ASP A 203 1.98 6.26 -6.99
C ASP A 203 1.98 4.83 -6.43
N SER A 204 0.89 4.14 -6.66
CA SER A 204 0.68 2.76 -6.17
C SER A 204 0.92 1.69 -7.24
N GLY A 205 1.36 2.10 -8.43
CA GLY A 205 1.53 1.21 -9.58
C GLY A 205 0.22 0.58 -10.07
N LYS A 206 0.32 -0.32 -11.06
CA LYS A 206 -0.85 -1.04 -11.64
C LYS A 206 -1.66 -1.77 -10.57
N ALA A 207 -1.00 -2.50 -9.67
CA ALA A 207 -1.66 -3.26 -8.61
C ALA A 207 -2.47 -2.39 -7.63
N GLY A 208 -2.16 -1.10 -7.53
CA GLY A 208 -2.89 -0.13 -6.69
C GLY A 208 -3.93 0.70 -7.44
N GLY A 209 -4.19 0.40 -8.72
CA GLY A 209 -5.17 1.12 -9.53
C GLY A 209 -4.72 2.53 -9.92
N TYR A 210 -3.42 2.75 -10.09
CA TYR A 210 -2.89 4.07 -10.48
C TYR A 210 -3.23 4.43 -11.93
N PRO A 211 -3.10 3.52 -12.94
CA PRO A 211 -3.53 3.79 -14.32
C PRO A 211 -5.01 4.17 -14.42
N GLU A 212 -5.90 3.50 -13.71
CA GLU A 212 -7.33 3.76 -13.72
C GLU A 212 -7.66 5.15 -13.15
N LYS A 213 -6.88 5.62 -12.17
CA LYS A 213 -7.01 6.99 -11.65
C LYS A 213 -6.53 8.05 -12.64
N ILE A 214 -5.43 7.77 -13.37
CA ILE A 214 -4.95 8.63 -14.45
C ILE A 214 -6.02 8.74 -15.53
N ALA A 215 -6.57 7.61 -15.99
CA ALA A 215 -7.61 7.56 -17.02
C ALA A 215 -8.85 8.35 -16.58
N ALA A 216 -9.31 8.16 -15.35
CA ALA A 216 -10.46 8.87 -14.79
C ALA A 216 -10.21 10.39 -14.71
N ALA A 217 -9.03 10.82 -14.25
CA ALA A 217 -8.69 12.25 -14.18
C ALA A 217 -8.66 12.89 -15.58
N LYS A 218 -8.08 12.21 -16.57
CA LYS A 218 -8.09 12.63 -17.98
C LYS A 218 -9.52 12.73 -18.54
N CYS A 219 -10.34 11.70 -18.29
CA CYS A 219 -11.73 11.67 -18.73
C CYS A 219 -12.56 12.80 -18.14
N CYS A 220 -12.39 13.07 -16.85
CA CYS A 220 -13.08 14.16 -16.14
C CYS A 220 -12.45 15.54 -16.38
N LYS A 221 -11.30 15.61 -17.06
CA LYS A 221 -10.53 16.86 -17.31
C LYS A 221 -10.19 17.62 -16.04
N ILE A 222 -9.81 16.90 -15.01
CA ILE A 222 -9.40 17.46 -13.71
C ILE A 222 -7.88 17.29 -13.50
N GLU A 223 -7.35 18.06 -12.57
CA GLU A 223 -5.95 17.96 -12.19
C GLU A 223 -5.70 16.65 -11.42
N LEU A 224 -4.54 16.05 -11.63
CA LEU A 224 -4.05 14.92 -10.84
C LEU A 224 -2.79 15.36 -10.10
N ILE A 225 -2.77 15.19 -8.78
CA ILE A 225 -1.56 15.38 -7.97
C ILE A 225 -1.21 14.02 -7.34
N THR A 226 -0.01 13.57 -7.63
CA THR A 226 0.46 12.25 -7.19
C THR A 226 1.54 12.38 -6.11
N LEU A 227 1.29 11.84 -4.94
CA LEU A 227 2.32 11.65 -3.93
C LEU A 227 3.26 10.52 -4.38
N LYS A 228 4.51 10.88 -4.65
CA LYS A 228 5.53 9.92 -5.06
C LYS A 228 5.72 8.84 -4.01
N ARG A 229 6.03 7.63 -4.45
CA ARG A 229 6.48 6.60 -3.54
C ARG A 229 7.90 6.93 -3.08
N PRO A 230 8.25 6.58 -1.83
CA PRO A 230 9.63 6.66 -1.37
C PRO A 230 10.56 5.88 -2.30
N GLU A 231 11.76 6.38 -2.51
CA GLU A 231 12.78 5.62 -3.22
C GLU A 231 13.09 4.32 -2.46
N GLU A 232 13.03 3.22 -3.16
CA GLU A 232 13.29 1.89 -2.61
C GLU A 232 14.38 1.21 -3.42
N SER A 233 15.33 0.60 -2.71
CA SER A 233 16.28 -0.35 -3.29
C SER A 233 15.83 -1.77 -2.99
N GLY A 234 15.88 -2.63 -4.00
CA GLY A 234 15.42 -4.01 -3.86
C GLY A 234 15.50 -4.77 -5.17
N ILE A 235 14.83 -5.88 -5.23
CA ILE A 235 14.79 -6.76 -6.41
C ILE A 235 13.35 -6.92 -6.91
N THR A 236 13.21 -7.28 -8.16
CA THR A 236 11.91 -7.52 -8.78
C THR A 236 11.28 -8.82 -8.29
N LEU A 237 9.97 -8.95 -8.48
CA LEU A 237 9.25 -10.18 -8.17
C LEU A 237 9.79 -11.39 -8.96
N SER A 238 10.25 -11.18 -10.19
CA SER A 238 10.83 -12.23 -11.02
C SER A 238 12.18 -12.72 -10.50
N GLU A 239 13.02 -11.81 -10.01
CA GLU A 239 14.32 -12.12 -9.43
C GLU A 239 14.19 -12.92 -8.14
N ILE A 240 13.30 -12.48 -7.21
CA ILE A 240 13.11 -13.22 -5.95
C ILE A 240 12.56 -14.63 -6.20
N LYS A 241 11.65 -14.82 -7.17
CA LYS A 241 11.17 -16.15 -7.55
C LYS A 241 12.30 -17.07 -8.01
N LYS A 242 13.26 -16.56 -8.79
CA LYS A 242 14.46 -17.34 -9.21
C LYS A 242 15.32 -17.73 -8.00
N ILE A 243 15.65 -16.78 -7.13
CA ILE A 243 16.43 -17.02 -5.91
C ILE A 243 15.78 -18.11 -5.04
N MET A 244 14.46 -18.06 -4.87
CA MET A 244 13.75 -19.07 -4.09
C MET A 244 13.80 -20.47 -4.70
N LEU A 245 13.82 -20.60 -6.03
CA LEU A 245 13.98 -21.90 -6.71
C LEU A 245 15.40 -22.46 -6.55
N GLU A 246 16.42 -21.61 -6.60
CA GLU A 246 17.83 -22.00 -6.44
C GLU A 246 18.16 -22.47 -5.01
N LYS A 247 17.43 -21.97 -4.02
CA LYS A 247 17.64 -22.29 -2.59
C LYS A 247 16.77 -23.45 -2.07
N ARG A 248 15.82 -23.91 -2.84
CA ARG A 248 14.83 -24.96 -2.51
C ARG A 248 15.40 -26.33 -2.17
#